data_3a9bd3053e25ac8cd27a148ddef9b2a8
#
_entry.id   3a9bd3053e25ac8cd27a148ddef9b2a8
#
_cell.length_a   1.000
_cell.length_b   1.000
_cell.length_c   1.000
_cell.angle_alpha   90.00
_cell.angle_beta   90.00
_cell.angle_gamma   90.00
#
_symmetry.space_group_name_H-M   'P 1'
#
loop_
_entity.id
_entity.type
_entity.pdbx_description
1 polymer ?
#
loop_
_entity_poly.entity_id
_entity_poly.type
_entity_poly.pdbx_seq_one_letter_code
_entity_poly.pdbx_strand_id
1 'polypeptide(L)'
;GAPGIGPKTASALIIKYHNIDNIIDNISELKPPKAKKSIEENIEQIKLSRYLSEIKIDVDVDYDINNADINDMFNQESYKLFKRYDFKNMLKRCDNGTQSEPECCKHFNKVEDFAKAEEVFETAASHIKENKKIGLGIIAEDELLGVSISYSDEDIYYIPAGGFITSDYLKDKLMRLIKCSDNRNIVIDNLKDYLYIFDNYTDGNNDDSLEVSEQAFMDIAIAAYLIHPN
;
A
#
# COMPACT_ATOMS: atom_id res chain seq x y z
N GLY A 1 -27.26 21.67 18.48
CA GLY A 1 -27.72 21.75 19.88
C GLY A 1 -27.47 23.10 20.49
N ALA A 2 -27.87 23.29 21.76
CA ALA A 2 -27.68 24.54 22.47
C ALA A 2 -26.29 24.64 23.07
N PRO A 3 -25.57 25.78 22.93
CA PRO A 3 -24.24 25.97 23.48
C PRO A 3 -24.23 25.81 25.03
N GLY A 4 -23.23 25.08 25.54
CA GLY A 4 -23.08 24.85 27.00
C GLY A 4 -24.05 23.84 27.62
N ILE A 5 -24.86 23.14 26.80
CA ILE A 5 -25.66 22.01 27.25
C ILE A 5 -24.99 20.72 26.81
N GLY A 6 -24.29 20.07 27.75
CA GLY A 6 -23.63 18.80 27.54
C GLY A 6 -24.59 17.59 27.69
N PRO A 7 -24.11 16.37 27.39
CA PRO A 7 -24.93 15.15 27.39
C PRO A 7 -25.70 14.93 28.71
N LYS A 8 -25.08 15.16 29.85
CA LYS A 8 -25.72 14.98 31.17
C LYS A 8 -26.94 15.89 31.37
N THR A 9 -26.81 17.17 31.02
CA THR A 9 -27.91 18.13 31.13
C THR A 9 -29.00 17.86 30.11
N ALA A 10 -28.63 17.53 28.86
CA ALA A 10 -29.58 17.17 27.82
C ALA A 10 -30.39 15.94 28.22
N SER A 11 -29.74 14.86 28.67
CA SER A 11 -30.43 13.65 29.14
C SER A 11 -31.38 13.92 30.30
N ALA A 12 -30.97 14.71 31.29
CA ALA A 12 -31.85 15.06 32.41
C ALA A 12 -33.10 15.87 31.97
N LEU A 13 -32.94 16.76 31.01
CA LEU A 13 -34.06 17.51 30.42
C LEU A 13 -35.01 16.60 29.64
N ILE A 14 -34.50 15.72 28.81
CA ILE A 14 -35.31 14.77 28.05
C ILE A 14 -36.05 13.80 28.95
N ILE A 15 -35.41 13.28 30.00
CA ILE A 15 -36.06 12.41 30.99
C ILE A 15 -37.23 13.14 31.67
N LYS A 16 -37.05 14.41 31.99
CA LYS A 16 -38.07 15.19 32.71
C LYS A 16 -39.21 15.64 31.82
N TYR A 17 -38.89 16.11 30.61
CA TYR A 17 -39.86 16.71 29.71
C TYR A 17 -40.24 15.85 28.49
N HIS A 18 -39.63 14.69 28.33
CA HIS A 18 -39.86 13.63 27.36
C HIS A 18 -39.38 13.98 25.91
N ASN A 19 -39.56 15.19 25.45
CA ASN A 19 -39.15 15.59 24.11
C ASN A 19 -38.71 17.06 24.06
N ILE A 20 -38.12 17.47 22.93
CA ILE A 20 -37.58 18.83 22.71
C ILE A 20 -38.70 19.88 22.72
N ASP A 21 -39.86 19.58 22.15
CA ASP A 21 -40.96 20.53 22.08
C ASP A 21 -41.48 20.85 23.47
N ASN A 22 -41.69 19.86 24.32
CA ASN A 22 -42.07 20.07 25.72
C ASN A 22 -41.02 20.85 26.53
N ILE A 23 -39.74 20.69 26.23
CA ILE A 23 -38.66 21.51 26.84
C ILE A 23 -38.80 22.96 26.45
N ILE A 24 -39.12 23.23 25.18
CA ILE A 24 -39.30 24.60 24.66
C ILE A 24 -40.56 25.21 25.26
N ASP A 25 -41.67 24.47 25.30
CA ASP A 25 -42.95 24.95 25.87
C ASP A 25 -42.84 25.28 27.37
N ASN A 26 -41.97 24.58 28.10
CA ASN A 26 -41.77 24.78 29.54
C ASN A 26 -40.46 25.51 29.88
N ILE A 27 -39.94 26.34 28.98
CA ILE A 27 -38.70 27.10 29.18
C ILE A 27 -38.69 27.90 30.49
N SER A 28 -39.84 28.47 30.90
CA SER A 28 -39.98 29.27 32.13
C SER A 28 -39.57 28.50 33.38
N GLU A 29 -39.79 27.17 33.41
CA GLU A 29 -39.58 26.28 34.57
C GLU A 29 -38.20 25.62 34.58
N LEU A 30 -37.38 25.85 33.55
CA LEU A 30 -36.10 25.16 33.39
C LEU A 30 -35.09 25.58 34.47
N LYS A 31 -34.41 24.58 35.01
CA LYS A 31 -33.25 24.73 35.91
C LYS A 31 -32.07 23.93 35.34
N PRO A 32 -30.83 24.40 35.43
CA PRO A 32 -30.38 25.69 36.04
C PRO A 32 -30.63 26.91 35.12
N PRO A 33 -30.59 28.12 35.64
CA PRO A 33 -30.86 29.34 34.88
C PRO A 33 -30.01 29.53 33.63
N LYS A 34 -28.77 29.04 33.69
CA LYS A 34 -27.84 29.03 32.53
C LYS A 34 -28.34 28.19 31.38
N ALA A 35 -28.90 27.00 31.66
CA ALA A 35 -29.49 26.14 30.64
C ALA A 35 -30.75 26.76 30.02
N LYS A 36 -31.60 27.35 30.86
CA LYS A 36 -32.79 28.10 30.42
C LYS A 36 -32.41 29.17 29.39
N LYS A 37 -31.50 30.07 29.75
CA LYS A 37 -31.03 31.14 28.87
C LYS A 37 -30.45 30.61 27.55
N SER A 38 -29.62 29.59 27.61
CA SER A 38 -29.02 28.99 26.42
C SER A 38 -30.07 28.36 25.49
N ILE A 39 -31.09 27.72 26.03
CA ILE A 39 -32.16 27.12 25.21
C ILE A 39 -33.00 28.23 24.58
N GLU A 40 -33.39 29.22 25.37
CA GLU A 40 -34.21 30.36 24.95
C GLU A 40 -33.56 31.14 23.77
N GLU A 41 -32.26 31.40 23.87
CA GLU A 41 -31.49 32.12 22.85
C GLU A 41 -31.24 31.26 21.59
N ASN A 42 -31.40 29.93 21.63
CA ASN A 42 -31.01 29.03 20.54
C ASN A 42 -32.13 28.12 20.08
N ILE A 43 -33.39 28.50 20.24
CA ILE A 43 -34.55 27.66 19.85
C ILE A 43 -34.49 27.23 18.39
N GLU A 44 -34.20 28.16 17.48
CA GLU A 44 -34.16 27.86 16.03
C GLU A 44 -33.01 26.91 15.70
N GLN A 45 -31.87 27.08 16.36
CA GLN A 45 -30.73 26.17 16.19
C GLN A 45 -31.05 24.76 16.72
N ILE A 46 -31.80 24.63 17.81
CA ILE A 46 -32.22 23.36 18.37
C ILE A 46 -33.20 22.65 17.43
N LYS A 47 -34.18 23.38 16.88
CA LYS A 47 -35.14 22.84 15.89
C LYS A 47 -34.42 22.39 14.62
N LEU A 48 -33.50 23.19 14.11
CA LEU A 48 -32.67 22.82 12.95
C LEU A 48 -31.82 21.57 13.22
N SER A 49 -31.18 21.49 14.41
CA SER A 49 -30.40 20.32 14.80
C SER A 49 -31.25 19.06 14.87
N ARG A 50 -32.47 19.16 15.37
CA ARG A 50 -33.44 18.05 15.40
C ARG A 50 -33.78 17.61 13.98
N TYR A 51 -34.16 18.54 13.11
CA TYR A 51 -34.50 18.25 11.72
C TYR A 51 -33.36 17.56 10.97
N LEU A 52 -32.11 18.03 11.16
CA LEU A 52 -30.94 17.42 10.54
C LEU A 52 -30.56 16.07 11.13
N SER A 53 -30.99 15.77 12.36
CA SER A 53 -30.73 14.48 13.03
C SER A 53 -31.81 13.43 12.73
N GLU A 54 -32.92 13.83 12.18
CA GLU A 54 -34.03 12.93 11.84
C GLU A 54 -33.74 12.20 10.53
N ILE A 55 -33.78 10.87 10.61
CA ILE A 55 -33.58 10.03 9.42
C ILE A 55 -34.81 10.16 8.53
N LYS A 56 -34.59 10.64 7.32
CA LYS A 56 -35.64 10.75 6.31
C LYS A 56 -35.92 9.35 5.74
N ILE A 57 -37.13 8.85 5.94
CA ILE A 57 -37.54 7.49 5.55
C ILE A 57 -38.43 7.49 4.29
N ASP A 58 -38.78 8.65 3.80
CA ASP A 58 -39.67 8.90 2.64
C ASP A 58 -38.90 9.42 1.41
N VAL A 59 -37.60 9.11 1.34
CA VAL A 59 -36.78 9.43 0.18
C VAL A 59 -37.22 8.53 -0.98
N ASP A 60 -37.57 9.14 -2.10
CA ASP A 60 -37.85 8.40 -3.33
C ASP A 60 -36.55 7.79 -3.86
N VAL A 61 -36.42 6.48 -3.74
CA VAL A 61 -35.26 5.72 -4.16
C VAL A 61 -35.72 4.74 -5.22
N ASP A 62 -35.24 4.88 -6.44
CA ASP A 62 -35.49 3.92 -7.51
C ASP A 62 -34.67 2.64 -7.25
N TYR A 63 -35.19 1.81 -6.35
CA TYR A 63 -34.52 0.62 -5.90
C TYR A 63 -35.50 -0.52 -5.59
N ASP A 64 -35.33 -1.67 -6.23
CA ASP A 64 -36.10 -2.87 -5.95
C ASP A 64 -35.35 -3.73 -4.91
N ILE A 65 -35.93 -3.86 -3.71
CA ILE A 65 -35.38 -4.65 -2.62
C ILE A 65 -35.24 -6.14 -2.98
N ASN A 66 -36.02 -6.65 -3.92
CA ASN A 66 -35.94 -8.04 -4.36
C ASN A 66 -34.65 -8.31 -5.17
N ASN A 67 -34.03 -7.26 -5.70
CA ASN A 67 -32.75 -7.30 -6.41
C ASN A 67 -31.56 -6.99 -5.49
N ALA A 68 -31.80 -6.87 -4.17
CA ALA A 68 -30.80 -6.52 -3.17
C ALA A 68 -29.99 -7.72 -2.63
N ASP A 69 -30.04 -8.85 -3.30
CA ASP A 69 -29.27 -10.03 -2.87
C ASP A 69 -27.78 -9.77 -2.93
N ILE A 70 -27.12 -9.84 -1.79
CA ILE A 70 -25.66 -9.74 -1.65
C ILE A 70 -25.07 -11.14 -1.81
N ASN A 71 -25.04 -11.66 -3.02
CA ASN A 71 -24.58 -13.02 -3.26
C ASN A 71 -23.05 -13.14 -3.31
N ASP A 72 -22.34 -12.14 -3.78
CA ASP A 72 -20.88 -12.16 -3.86
C ASP A 72 -20.30 -10.74 -3.73
N MET A 73 -20.20 -10.29 -2.49
CA MET A 73 -19.66 -8.96 -2.18
C MET A 73 -18.15 -8.86 -2.47
N PHE A 74 -17.42 -9.96 -2.42
CA PHE A 74 -15.95 -10.01 -2.51
C PHE A 74 -15.49 -10.61 -3.84
N ASN A 75 -16.16 -10.24 -4.93
CA ASN A 75 -15.77 -10.63 -6.30
C ASN A 75 -14.62 -9.77 -6.85
N GLN A 76 -14.14 -10.13 -8.04
CA GLN A 76 -13.02 -9.44 -8.68
C GLN A 76 -13.30 -7.96 -9.01
N GLU A 77 -14.54 -7.60 -9.29
CA GLU A 77 -14.93 -6.20 -9.57
C GLU A 77 -14.91 -5.38 -8.29
N SER A 78 -15.45 -5.92 -7.19
CA SER A 78 -15.37 -5.30 -5.88
C SER A 78 -13.93 -5.11 -5.43
N TYR A 79 -13.06 -6.08 -5.68
CA TYR A 79 -11.62 -5.98 -5.39
C TYR A 79 -10.99 -4.78 -6.12
N LYS A 80 -11.28 -4.58 -7.40
CA LYS A 80 -10.79 -3.42 -8.17
C LYS A 80 -11.26 -2.08 -7.58
N LEU A 81 -12.52 -2.02 -7.15
CA LEU A 81 -13.07 -0.82 -6.51
C LEU A 81 -12.46 -0.57 -5.14
N PHE A 82 -12.31 -1.59 -4.31
CA PHE A 82 -11.66 -1.45 -2.99
C PHE A 82 -10.21 -1.02 -3.12
N LYS A 83 -9.49 -1.51 -4.12
CA LYS A 83 -8.14 -1.07 -4.45
C LYS A 83 -8.10 0.38 -4.91
N ARG A 84 -9.03 0.78 -5.79
CA ARG A 84 -9.13 2.16 -6.30
C ARG A 84 -9.40 3.18 -5.20
N TYR A 85 -10.21 2.82 -4.20
CA TYR A 85 -10.59 3.70 -3.09
C TYR A 85 -9.79 3.46 -1.81
N ASP A 86 -8.74 2.66 -1.86
CA ASP A 86 -7.84 2.32 -0.73
C ASP A 86 -8.58 1.76 0.51
N PHE A 87 -9.57 0.91 0.29
CA PHE A 87 -10.33 0.25 1.37
C PHE A 87 -9.57 -0.95 1.93
N LYS A 88 -8.48 -0.70 2.66
CA LYS A 88 -7.52 -1.71 3.18
C LYS A 88 -8.19 -2.85 3.94
N ASN A 89 -9.21 -2.57 4.75
CA ASN A 89 -9.92 -3.60 5.51
C ASN A 89 -10.81 -4.50 4.63
N MET A 90 -11.35 -3.97 3.54
CA MET A 90 -12.14 -4.75 2.60
C MET A 90 -11.25 -5.60 1.69
N LEU A 91 -10.10 -5.08 1.27
CA LEU A 91 -9.10 -5.83 0.52
C LEU A 91 -8.65 -7.09 1.27
N LYS A 92 -8.35 -6.99 2.57
CA LYS A 92 -8.01 -8.14 3.41
C LYS A 92 -9.10 -9.23 3.45
N ARG A 93 -10.36 -8.87 3.25
CA ARG A 93 -11.47 -9.83 3.20
C ARG A 93 -11.60 -10.50 1.83
N CYS A 94 -11.20 -9.81 0.77
CA CYS A 94 -11.12 -10.38 -0.58
C CYS A 94 -10.01 -11.42 -0.69
N ASP A 95 -8.90 -11.28 0.04
CA ASP A 95 -7.73 -12.16 -0.05
C ASP A 95 -7.99 -13.61 0.39
N ASN A 96 -9.09 -13.87 1.12
CA ASN A 96 -9.44 -15.21 1.59
C ASN A 96 -10.08 -16.12 0.54
N GLY A 97 -10.31 -15.67 -0.68
CA GLY A 97 -11.01 -16.49 -1.70
C GLY A 97 -10.64 -16.25 -3.16
N THR A 98 -9.95 -15.18 -3.47
CA THR A 98 -9.64 -14.79 -4.85
C THR A 98 -8.19 -14.37 -5.02
N GLN A 99 -7.25 -15.15 -4.52
CA GLN A 99 -5.89 -15.11 -5.04
C GLN A 99 -5.91 -15.75 -6.44
N SER A 100 -6.36 -14.99 -7.43
CA SER A 100 -5.73 -15.13 -8.72
C SER A 100 -4.28 -14.69 -8.46
N GLU A 101 -3.35 -15.63 -8.55
CA GLU A 101 -1.92 -15.32 -8.64
C GLU A 101 -1.76 -14.08 -9.53
N PRO A 102 -0.98 -13.08 -9.12
CA PRO A 102 -0.75 -11.94 -9.98
C PRO A 102 -0.33 -12.48 -11.34
N GLU A 103 -1.04 -12.09 -12.40
CA GLU A 103 -0.76 -12.50 -13.80
C GLU A 103 0.68 -12.17 -14.26
N CYS A 104 1.49 -11.59 -13.37
CA CYS A 104 2.80 -11.06 -13.67
C CYS A 104 3.94 -12.09 -13.71
N CYS A 105 3.73 -13.35 -13.36
CA CYS A 105 4.79 -14.36 -13.39
C CYS A 105 4.34 -15.61 -14.13
N LYS A 106 4.30 -15.54 -15.46
CA LYS A 106 3.95 -16.71 -16.26
C LYS A 106 5.04 -17.79 -16.24
N HIS A 107 6.31 -17.40 -16.11
CA HIS A 107 7.43 -18.35 -16.07
C HIS A 107 8.45 -17.93 -14.99
N PHE A 108 8.42 -18.65 -13.88
CA PHE A 108 9.44 -18.53 -12.84
C PHE A 108 10.43 -19.71 -12.99
N ASN A 109 11.67 -19.39 -13.37
CA ASN A 109 12.70 -20.37 -13.66
C ASN A 109 13.74 -20.40 -12.53
N LYS A 110 13.75 -21.48 -11.74
CA LYS A 110 14.82 -21.72 -10.78
C LYS A 110 16.06 -22.24 -11.51
N VAL A 111 17.20 -21.56 -11.35
CA VAL A 111 18.45 -21.87 -12.02
C VAL A 111 19.47 -22.37 -10.99
N GLU A 112 19.72 -23.67 -10.99
CA GLU A 112 20.70 -24.33 -10.12
C GLU A 112 21.93 -24.81 -10.89
N ASP A 113 21.86 -24.81 -12.22
CA ASP A 113 22.96 -25.16 -13.10
C ASP A 113 23.88 -23.95 -13.35
N PHE A 114 25.19 -24.17 -13.18
CA PHE A 114 26.18 -23.10 -13.30
C PHE A 114 26.26 -22.52 -14.71
N ALA A 115 26.20 -23.36 -15.75
CA ALA A 115 26.27 -22.89 -17.13
C ALA A 115 25.05 -22.04 -17.49
N LYS A 116 23.87 -22.45 -16.98
CA LYS A 116 22.63 -21.66 -17.16
C LYS A 116 22.68 -20.35 -16.39
N ALA A 117 23.26 -20.32 -15.20
CA ALA A 117 23.45 -19.09 -14.45
C ALA A 117 24.36 -18.11 -15.22
N GLU A 118 25.46 -18.59 -15.79
CA GLU A 118 26.34 -17.78 -16.66
C GLU A 118 25.54 -17.21 -17.85
N GLU A 119 24.76 -18.01 -18.55
CA GLU A 119 23.95 -17.58 -19.69
C GLU A 119 22.97 -16.44 -19.28
N VAL A 120 22.32 -16.56 -18.11
CA VAL A 120 21.39 -15.54 -17.60
C VAL A 120 22.13 -14.23 -17.34
N PHE A 121 23.30 -14.27 -16.68
CA PHE A 121 24.09 -13.07 -16.43
C PHE A 121 24.64 -12.42 -17.72
N GLU A 122 25.09 -13.23 -18.69
CA GLU A 122 25.56 -12.71 -19.99
C GLU A 122 24.43 -12.07 -20.78
N THR A 123 23.24 -12.68 -20.77
CA THR A 123 22.05 -12.10 -21.40
C THR A 123 21.67 -10.79 -20.75
N ALA A 124 21.65 -10.72 -19.41
CA ALA A 124 21.38 -9.50 -18.68
C ALA A 124 22.40 -8.38 -19.02
N ALA A 125 23.68 -8.72 -19.06
CA ALA A 125 24.74 -7.78 -19.44
C ALA A 125 24.56 -7.27 -20.87
N SER A 126 24.14 -8.13 -21.80
CA SER A 126 23.86 -7.73 -23.18
C SER A 126 22.68 -6.77 -23.28
N HIS A 127 21.61 -7.00 -22.51
CA HIS A 127 20.47 -6.08 -22.42
C HIS A 127 20.88 -4.71 -21.90
N ILE A 128 21.72 -4.65 -20.86
CA ILE A 128 22.25 -3.38 -20.33
C ILE A 128 23.05 -2.64 -21.40
N LYS A 129 23.95 -3.32 -22.12
CA LYS A 129 24.74 -2.72 -23.20
C LYS A 129 23.88 -2.20 -24.37
N GLU A 130 22.73 -2.81 -24.61
CA GLU A 130 21.74 -2.36 -25.58
C GLU A 130 20.84 -1.22 -25.02
N ASN A 131 21.17 -0.68 -23.85
CA ASN A 131 20.39 0.33 -23.15
C ASN A 131 18.95 -0.12 -22.81
N LYS A 132 18.75 -1.41 -22.63
CA LYS A 132 17.50 -1.98 -22.13
C LYS A 132 17.53 -2.12 -20.61
N LYS A 133 16.35 -2.13 -20.00
CA LYS A 133 16.24 -2.31 -18.56
C LYS A 133 16.17 -3.80 -18.19
N ILE A 134 16.73 -4.12 -17.04
CA ILE A 134 16.57 -5.41 -16.38
C ILE A 134 16.00 -5.20 -14.98
N GLY A 135 15.15 -6.13 -14.52
CA GLY A 135 14.72 -6.21 -13.14
C GLY A 135 15.73 -7.02 -12.33
N LEU A 136 16.11 -6.53 -11.16
CA LEU A 136 17.00 -7.20 -10.23
C LEU A 136 16.31 -7.34 -8.87
N GLY A 137 16.22 -8.54 -8.34
CA GLY A 137 15.84 -8.81 -6.96
C GLY A 137 17.00 -9.46 -6.22
N ILE A 138 17.23 -9.05 -4.99
CA ILE A 138 18.27 -9.56 -4.10
C ILE A 138 17.61 -10.27 -2.92
N ILE A 139 18.05 -11.46 -2.60
CA ILE A 139 17.63 -12.20 -1.42
C ILE A 139 18.87 -12.38 -0.54
N ALA A 140 18.88 -11.71 0.60
CA ALA A 140 19.99 -11.72 1.51
C ALA A 140 19.51 -11.63 2.97
N GLU A 141 20.29 -12.21 3.85
CA GLU A 141 20.26 -12.01 5.30
C GLU A 141 21.64 -11.47 5.70
N ASP A 142 22.43 -12.22 6.46
CA ASP A 142 23.83 -11.86 6.73
C ASP A 142 24.71 -12.03 5.48
N GLU A 143 24.30 -12.91 4.57
CA GLU A 143 24.98 -13.22 3.30
C GLU A 143 23.98 -13.19 2.13
N LEU A 144 24.50 -13.10 0.92
CA LEU A 144 23.70 -13.19 -0.30
C LEU A 144 23.22 -14.64 -0.51
N LEU A 145 21.92 -14.86 -0.38
CA LEU A 145 21.26 -16.16 -0.53
C LEU A 145 20.82 -16.47 -1.95
N GLY A 146 20.66 -15.45 -2.78
CA GLY A 146 20.28 -15.60 -4.17
C GLY A 146 19.94 -14.29 -4.82
N VAL A 147 19.79 -14.35 -6.15
CA VAL A 147 19.38 -13.21 -6.97
C VAL A 147 18.28 -13.62 -7.92
N SER A 148 17.41 -12.71 -8.25
CA SER A 148 16.45 -12.87 -9.35
C SER A 148 16.72 -11.83 -10.42
N ILE A 149 16.68 -12.27 -11.69
CA ILE A 149 16.90 -11.40 -12.85
C ILE A 149 15.72 -11.57 -13.80
N SER A 150 15.17 -10.45 -14.26
CA SER A 150 14.17 -10.41 -15.32
C SER A 150 14.61 -9.42 -16.39
N TYR A 151 14.58 -9.84 -17.63
CA TYR A 151 14.82 -8.99 -18.80
C TYR A 151 13.67 -9.03 -19.81
N SER A 152 12.56 -9.61 -19.41
CA SER A 152 11.28 -9.61 -20.12
C SER A 152 10.11 -9.54 -19.11
N ASP A 153 8.92 -9.26 -19.61
CA ASP A 153 7.70 -9.24 -18.78
C ASP A 153 7.17 -10.66 -18.46
N GLU A 154 7.74 -11.69 -19.08
CA GLU A 154 7.24 -13.06 -19.00
C GLU A 154 8.14 -13.97 -18.15
N ASP A 155 9.46 -13.79 -18.21
CA ASP A 155 10.43 -14.69 -17.59
C ASP A 155 11.19 -14.05 -16.44
N ILE A 156 11.20 -14.72 -15.29
CA ILE A 156 12.02 -14.41 -14.14
C ILE A 156 12.95 -15.60 -13.87
N TYR A 157 14.23 -15.33 -13.73
CA TYR A 157 15.26 -16.31 -13.41
C TYR A 157 15.72 -16.10 -11.97
N TYR A 158 15.48 -17.09 -11.13
CA TYR A 158 15.97 -17.10 -9.75
C TYR A 158 17.18 -18.00 -9.63
N ILE A 159 18.29 -17.45 -9.19
CA ILE A 159 19.58 -18.13 -9.03
C ILE A 159 19.91 -18.16 -7.53
N PRO A 160 19.66 -19.29 -6.83
CA PRO A 160 20.01 -19.44 -5.44
C PRO A 160 21.52 -19.62 -5.25
N ALA A 161 22.05 -19.10 -4.15
CA ALA A 161 23.40 -19.49 -3.70
C ALA A 161 23.37 -20.95 -3.22
N GLY A 162 24.25 -21.76 -3.72
CA GLY A 162 24.39 -23.18 -3.35
C GLY A 162 25.29 -23.95 -4.29
N GLY A 163 25.95 -24.98 -3.79
CA GLY A 163 26.83 -25.81 -4.60
C GLY A 163 27.97 -25.03 -5.24
N PHE A 164 28.03 -25.02 -6.57
CA PHE A 164 29.05 -24.28 -7.33
C PHE A 164 28.70 -22.77 -7.51
N ILE A 165 27.44 -22.39 -7.31
CA ILE A 165 27.00 -21.00 -7.34
C ILE A 165 27.13 -20.42 -5.95
N THR A 166 28.31 -19.94 -5.59
CA THR A 166 28.59 -19.40 -4.27
C THR A 166 28.06 -17.96 -4.11
N SER A 167 27.91 -17.48 -2.87
CA SER A 167 27.59 -16.09 -2.58
C SER A 167 28.59 -15.13 -3.23
N ASP A 168 29.89 -15.44 -3.16
CA ASP A 168 30.95 -14.62 -3.76
C ASP A 168 30.88 -14.59 -5.29
N TYR A 169 30.55 -15.74 -5.91
CA TYR A 169 30.28 -15.78 -7.34
C TYR A 169 29.11 -14.86 -7.75
N LEU A 170 28.02 -14.92 -7.01
CA LEU A 170 26.87 -14.06 -7.28
C LEU A 170 27.21 -12.57 -7.09
N LYS A 171 27.98 -12.23 -6.04
CA LYS A 171 28.48 -10.88 -5.81
C LYS A 171 29.34 -10.39 -6.98
N ASP A 172 30.30 -11.20 -7.44
CA ASP A 172 31.15 -10.85 -8.59
C ASP A 172 30.31 -10.58 -9.83
N LYS A 173 29.32 -11.43 -10.13
CA LYS A 173 28.42 -11.25 -11.28
C LYS A 173 27.58 -10.00 -11.16
N LEU A 174 27.01 -9.73 -9.98
CA LEU A 174 26.27 -8.49 -9.74
C LEU A 174 27.14 -7.25 -9.96
N MET A 175 28.34 -7.24 -9.42
CA MET A 175 29.28 -6.12 -9.58
C MET A 175 29.63 -5.87 -11.04
N ARG A 176 29.78 -6.93 -11.84
CA ARG A 176 30.00 -6.79 -13.30
C ARG A 176 28.78 -6.18 -14.00
N LEU A 177 27.56 -6.57 -13.64
CA LEU A 177 26.34 -5.94 -14.18
C LEU A 177 26.26 -4.45 -13.81
N ILE A 178 26.57 -4.12 -12.56
CA ILE A 178 26.56 -2.75 -12.06
C ILE A 178 27.60 -1.89 -12.84
N LYS A 179 28.80 -2.41 -13.03
CA LYS A 179 29.84 -1.72 -13.82
C LYS A 179 29.45 -1.49 -15.28
N CYS A 180 28.59 -2.32 -15.85
CA CYS A 180 28.09 -2.17 -17.22
C CYS A 180 26.92 -1.19 -17.34
N SER A 181 26.30 -0.80 -16.21
CA SER A 181 25.10 0.04 -16.19
C SER A 181 25.47 1.49 -15.95
N ASP A 182 25.17 2.36 -16.90
CA ASP A 182 25.45 3.79 -16.88
C ASP A 182 24.20 4.67 -17.03
N ASN A 183 23.04 4.08 -17.29
CA ASN A 183 21.81 4.78 -17.59
C ASN A 183 20.59 4.23 -16.83
N ARG A 184 20.75 3.90 -15.55
CA ARG A 184 19.66 3.35 -14.71
C ARG A 184 18.98 2.12 -15.34
N ASN A 185 19.78 1.25 -15.92
CA ASN A 185 19.30 0.06 -16.60
C ASN A 185 18.90 -1.04 -15.61
N ILE A 186 19.39 -1.02 -14.37
CA ILE A 186 19.08 -1.97 -13.33
C ILE A 186 17.91 -1.42 -12.49
N VAL A 187 16.76 -2.07 -12.60
CA VAL A 187 15.56 -1.73 -11.83
C VAL A 187 15.53 -2.62 -10.59
N ILE A 188 15.50 -2.02 -9.42
CA ILE A 188 15.51 -2.70 -8.12
C ILE A 188 14.47 -2.09 -7.20
N ASP A 189 13.96 -2.90 -6.25
CA ASP A 189 13.11 -2.43 -5.17
C ASP A 189 13.95 -2.22 -3.90
N ASN A 190 13.85 -1.01 -3.33
CA ASN A 190 14.47 -0.65 -2.05
C ASN A 190 15.97 -0.93 -1.98
N LEU A 191 16.74 -0.37 -2.92
CA LEU A 191 18.20 -0.55 -3.04
C LEU A 191 18.94 -0.35 -1.70
N LYS A 192 18.47 0.58 -0.89
CA LYS A 192 19.10 0.93 0.40
C LYS A 192 19.29 -0.28 1.32
N ASP A 193 18.36 -1.23 1.30
CA ASP A 193 18.40 -2.41 2.17
C ASP A 193 19.52 -3.40 1.78
N TYR A 194 20.11 -3.23 0.60
CA TYR A 194 21.13 -4.14 0.06
C TYR A 194 22.52 -3.51 -0.12
N LEU A 195 22.69 -2.21 0.18
CA LEU A 195 23.97 -1.53 -0.02
C LEU A 195 25.12 -2.21 0.74
N TYR A 196 24.86 -2.74 1.95
CA TYR A 196 25.86 -3.43 2.76
C TYR A 196 26.49 -4.65 2.07
N ILE A 197 25.80 -5.26 1.09
CA ILE A 197 26.32 -6.41 0.32
C ILE A 197 27.47 -5.96 -0.58
N PHE A 198 27.44 -4.71 -1.01
CA PHE A 198 28.41 -4.12 -1.93
C PHE A 198 29.55 -3.38 -1.21
N ASP A 199 29.35 -2.92 0.04
CA ASP A 199 30.30 -2.07 0.78
C ASP A 199 31.64 -2.73 1.07
N ASN A 200 31.74 -4.07 1.09
CA ASN A 200 32.96 -4.82 1.39
C ASN A 200 33.51 -5.58 0.16
N TYR A 201 33.05 -5.24 -1.04
CA TYR A 201 33.56 -5.89 -2.23
C TYR A 201 34.91 -5.29 -2.64
N THR A 202 36.01 -6.00 -2.36
CA THR A 202 37.32 -5.72 -2.91
C THR A 202 37.55 -6.64 -4.10
N ASP A 203 37.59 -6.07 -5.32
CA ASP A 203 38.11 -6.79 -6.47
C ASP A 203 39.59 -7.11 -6.15
N GLY A 204 39.99 -8.39 -6.15
CA GLY A 204 41.32 -8.85 -5.70
C GLY A 204 42.53 -8.21 -6.41
N ASN A 205 42.33 -7.19 -7.22
CA ASN A 205 43.31 -6.28 -7.81
C ASN A 205 43.17 -4.92 -7.13
N ASN A 206 44.03 -4.68 -6.15
CA ASN A 206 44.27 -3.42 -5.43
C ASN A 206 43.66 -2.14 -6.00
N ASP A 207 42.96 -1.42 -5.12
CA ASP A 207 42.89 0.04 -5.06
C ASP A 207 41.70 0.80 -5.68
N ASP A 208 40.58 0.15 -5.95
CA ASP A 208 39.34 0.91 -6.15
C ASP A 208 38.25 0.40 -5.20
N SER A 209 38.00 1.14 -4.12
CA SER A 209 36.72 1.11 -3.43
C SER A 209 35.65 1.44 -4.49
N LEU A 210 34.92 0.42 -4.95
CA LEU A 210 33.87 0.58 -5.94
C LEU A 210 32.78 1.46 -5.32
N GLU A 211 32.81 2.74 -5.66
CA GLU A 211 31.62 3.56 -5.53
C GLU A 211 30.55 2.93 -6.45
N VAL A 212 29.55 2.30 -5.85
CA VAL A 212 28.38 1.83 -6.58
C VAL A 212 27.78 3.06 -7.25
N SER A 213 27.90 3.14 -8.58
CA SER A 213 27.43 4.29 -9.33
C SER A 213 25.92 4.42 -9.11
N GLU A 214 25.49 5.52 -8.51
CA GLU A 214 24.06 5.86 -8.36
C GLU A 214 23.34 5.89 -9.72
N GLN A 215 24.08 6.05 -10.81
CA GLN A 215 23.56 6.05 -12.17
C GLN A 215 23.23 4.65 -12.70
N ALA A 216 23.68 3.59 -12.03
CA ALA A 216 23.39 2.22 -12.45
C ALA A 216 21.94 1.80 -12.16
N PHE A 217 21.32 2.35 -11.13
CA PHE A 217 20.06 1.86 -10.57
C PHE A 217 18.88 2.80 -10.79
N MET A 218 17.71 2.19 -10.96
CA MET A 218 16.39 2.81 -10.81
C MET A 218 15.67 2.12 -9.65
N ASP A 219 15.52 2.82 -8.53
CA ASP A 219 14.79 2.31 -7.37
C ASP A 219 13.28 2.54 -7.54
N ILE A 220 12.51 1.45 -7.60
CA ILE A 220 11.06 1.54 -7.82
C ILE A 220 10.30 1.95 -6.55
N ALA A 221 10.82 1.69 -5.35
CA ALA A 221 10.20 2.17 -4.11
C ALA A 221 10.24 3.69 -4.05
N ILE A 222 11.39 4.31 -4.40
CA ILE A 222 11.53 5.76 -4.49
C ILE A 222 10.65 6.33 -5.61
N ALA A 223 10.63 5.69 -6.79
CA ALA A 223 9.79 6.12 -7.90
C ALA A 223 8.29 6.09 -7.53
N ALA A 224 7.84 5.03 -6.87
CA ALA A 224 6.46 4.91 -6.39
C ALA A 224 6.12 6.00 -5.35
N TYR A 225 7.02 6.28 -4.42
CA TYR A 225 6.86 7.34 -3.43
C TYR A 225 6.74 8.74 -4.08
N LEU A 226 7.51 9.01 -5.13
CA LEU A 226 7.46 10.30 -5.83
C LEU A 226 6.14 10.49 -6.61
N ILE A 227 5.52 9.40 -7.07
CA ILE A 227 4.23 9.44 -7.79
C ILE A 227 3.06 9.53 -6.79
N HIS A 228 3.14 8.82 -5.68
CA HIS A 228 2.12 8.76 -4.63
C HIS A 228 2.76 8.91 -3.25
N PRO A 229 3.11 10.15 -2.83
CA PRO A 229 3.68 10.42 -1.51
C PRO A 229 2.56 10.32 -0.47
N ASN A 230 2.40 9.18 0.20
CA ASN A 230 1.51 8.98 1.36
C ASN A 230 2.31 8.52 2.57
#